data_22298f197bcdf8719552f17fba2b02e3
#
_entry.id   22298f197bcdf8719552f17fba2b02e3
#
_cell.length_a   1.000
_cell.length_b   1.000
_cell.length_c   1.000
_cell.angle_alpha   90.00
_cell.angle_beta   90.00
_cell.angle_gamma   90.00
#
_symmetry.space_group_name_H-M   'P 1'
#
loop_
_entity.id
_entity.type
_entity.pdbx_description
1 polymer ?
#
loop_
_entity_poly.entity_id
_entity_poly.type
_entity_poly.pdbx_seq_one_letter_code
_entity_poly.pdbx_strand_id
1 'polypeptide(L)'
;LDGKSFDETKSFAYQTVNQDTQVLIFDDVKKNFNLESKFSIITEGITLEKKNVTAIKLSVEESPKIVISTNYVIQGDGNSHHRRVHEVEISQYYGKHLAPFDEFKRNLFEDWKREDFEKFDCYMVTCLQSFMKDGLQEFAPKNLRLRKLIGATNKDFVEWMEDGEHFSYDKKNVKAYVFQMFQSENQDFNKVYFTRRTFNNWIKKYAEYKNLIYTDGSSGGNRWFMLQDKPEKKVINRDIPK
;
A
#
# COMPACT_ATOMS: atom_id res chain seq x y z
N LEU A 1 1.89 16.11 12.49
CA LEU A 1 0.44 16.33 12.50
C LEU A 1 -0.27 15.06 12.95
N ASP A 2 -1.28 15.19 13.81
CA ASP A 2 -2.15 14.06 14.16
C ASP A 2 -3.03 13.69 12.95
N GLY A 3 -2.75 12.57 12.30
CA GLY A 3 -3.44 12.13 11.09
C GLY A 3 -4.91 11.75 11.32
N LYS A 4 -5.29 11.41 12.56
CA LYS A 4 -6.69 11.11 12.91
C LYS A 4 -7.57 12.35 12.93
N SER A 5 -7.06 13.48 13.38
CA SER A 5 -7.80 14.72 13.52
C SER A 5 -7.52 15.72 12.41
N PHE A 6 -6.54 15.46 11.54
CA PHE A 6 -6.16 16.37 10.45
C PHE A 6 -7.31 16.55 9.46
N ASP A 7 -7.61 17.81 9.20
CA ASP A 7 -8.64 18.24 8.26
C ASP A 7 -8.10 19.41 7.44
N GLU A 8 -7.77 19.13 6.19
CA GLU A 8 -7.21 20.12 5.27
C GLU A 8 -8.19 21.19 4.80
N THR A 9 -9.50 20.98 5.04
CA THR A 9 -10.52 21.98 4.70
C THR A 9 -10.58 23.13 5.71
N LYS A 10 -9.92 22.96 6.86
CA LYS A 10 -9.84 24.00 7.89
C LYS A 10 -8.83 25.06 7.46
N SER A 11 -9.21 26.31 7.68
CA SER A 11 -8.28 27.44 7.56
C SER A 11 -7.05 27.19 8.44
N PHE A 12 -5.88 27.45 7.91
CA PHE A 12 -4.60 27.28 8.61
C PHE A 12 -4.24 25.85 9.00
N ALA A 13 -4.71 24.84 8.25
CA ALA A 13 -4.41 23.42 8.51
C ALA A 13 -2.90 23.14 8.65
N TYR A 14 -2.07 23.91 7.94
CA TYR A 14 -0.60 23.80 7.95
C TYR A 14 0.09 24.93 8.76
N GLN A 15 -0.59 25.55 9.73
CA GLN A 15 -0.04 26.69 10.49
C GLN A 15 1.25 26.37 11.27
N THR A 16 1.50 25.11 11.61
CA THR A 16 2.70 24.64 12.31
C THR A 16 3.88 24.40 11.36
N VAL A 17 3.64 24.36 10.05
CA VAL A 17 4.66 24.21 9.04
C VAL A 17 5.32 25.57 8.78
N ASN A 18 6.63 25.57 8.58
CA ASN A 18 7.41 26.76 8.24
C ASN A 18 8.40 26.45 7.11
N GLN A 19 9.17 27.45 6.67
CA GLN A 19 10.14 27.31 5.60
C GLN A 19 11.29 26.34 5.92
N ASP A 20 11.58 26.12 7.22
CA ASP A 20 12.64 25.21 7.66
C ASP A 20 12.13 23.77 7.85
N THR A 21 10.84 23.54 7.66
CA THR A 21 10.24 22.21 7.81
C THR A 21 10.68 21.30 6.67
N GLN A 22 11.53 20.33 6.95
CA GLN A 22 12.04 19.38 5.96
C GLN A 22 11.13 18.17 5.74
N VAL A 23 10.45 17.72 6.81
CA VAL A 23 9.58 16.54 6.78
C VAL A 23 8.24 16.86 7.45
N LEU A 24 7.16 16.52 6.79
CA LEU A 24 5.79 16.63 7.29
C LEU A 24 5.22 15.23 7.52
N ILE A 25 5.06 14.88 8.79
CA ILE A 25 4.55 13.56 9.18
C ILE A 25 3.06 13.66 9.49
N PHE A 26 2.23 12.87 8.81
CA PHE A 26 0.84 12.61 9.19
C PHE A 26 0.82 11.28 9.93
N ASP A 27 0.71 11.35 11.25
CA ASP A 27 0.81 10.16 12.10
C ASP A 27 -0.56 9.53 12.34
N ASP A 28 -0.62 8.20 12.20
CA ASP A 28 -1.79 7.34 12.45
C ASP A 28 -3.06 7.80 11.70
N VAL A 29 -2.95 7.96 10.37
CA VAL A 29 -4.09 8.43 9.56
C VAL A 29 -5.23 7.40 9.49
N LYS A 30 -6.45 7.90 9.31
CA LYS A 30 -7.68 7.12 9.20
C LYS A 30 -7.73 6.31 7.88
N LYS A 31 -8.55 5.27 7.88
CA LYS A 31 -8.80 4.41 6.70
C LYS A 31 -9.19 5.20 5.43
N ASN A 32 -9.92 6.28 5.59
CA ASN A 32 -10.41 7.12 4.50
C ASN A 32 -9.58 8.40 4.29
N PHE A 33 -8.32 8.40 4.72
CA PHE A 33 -7.41 9.51 4.47
C PHE A 33 -7.21 9.71 2.97
N ASN A 34 -7.42 10.93 2.51
CA ASN A 34 -7.22 11.27 1.11
C ASN A 34 -5.74 11.54 0.81
N LEU A 35 -5.06 10.50 0.35
CA LEU A 35 -3.65 10.59 -0.03
C LEU A 35 -3.46 11.47 -1.28
N GLU A 36 -4.39 11.37 -2.24
CA GLU A 36 -4.27 12.09 -3.52
C GLU A 36 -4.28 13.62 -3.33
N SER A 37 -4.98 14.12 -2.31
CA SER A 37 -4.96 15.56 -1.99
C SER A 37 -3.56 16.08 -1.60
N LYS A 38 -2.64 15.20 -1.23
CA LYS A 38 -1.25 15.55 -0.89
C LYS A 38 -0.32 15.57 -2.11
N PHE A 39 -0.78 15.08 -3.25
CA PHE A 39 0.03 15.04 -4.46
C PHE A 39 0.41 16.42 -4.98
N SER A 40 -0.45 17.43 -4.80
CA SER A 40 -0.16 18.81 -5.14
C SER A 40 1.06 19.36 -4.38
N ILE A 41 1.18 19.04 -3.10
CA ILE A 41 2.34 19.46 -2.28
C ILE A 41 3.64 18.90 -2.88
N ILE A 42 3.60 17.66 -3.38
CA ILE A 42 4.75 16.96 -3.93
C ILE A 42 5.13 17.48 -5.33
N THR A 43 4.15 17.99 -6.11
CA THR A 43 4.34 18.35 -7.52
C THR A 43 4.32 19.85 -7.79
N GLU A 44 3.70 20.65 -6.93
CA GLU A 44 3.46 22.10 -7.13
C GLU A 44 3.97 22.95 -5.97
N GLY A 45 4.38 22.29 -4.87
CA GLY A 45 4.77 22.95 -3.63
C GLY A 45 3.59 23.25 -2.70
N ILE A 46 3.88 23.79 -1.53
CA ILE A 46 2.88 24.08 -0.49
C ILE A 46 2.70 25.59 -0.30
N THR A 47 1.45 26.00 -0.11
CA THR A 47 1.14 27.36 0.35
C THR A 47 0.90 27.34 1.86
N LEU A 48 1.68 28.10 2.60
CA LEU A 48 1.59 28.22 4.04
C LEU A 48 0.73 29.46 4.39
N GLU A 49 -0.43 29.17 4.97
CA GLU A 49 -1.32 30.21 5.48
C GLU A 49 -1.25 30.23 7.01
N LYS A 50 -0.92 31.41 7.56
CA LYS A 50 -0.89 31.64 9.00
C LYS A 50 -1.80 32.82 9.36
N LYS A 51 -2.39 32.78 10.55
CA LYS A 51 -3.25 33.85 11.01
C LYS A 51 -2.48 35.18 11.05
N ASN A 52 -3.05 36.21 10.42
CA ASN A 52 -2.50 37.58 10.35
C ASN A 52 -1.11 37.69 9.69
N VAL A 53 -0.75 36.76 8.84
CA VAL A 53 0.52 36.76 8.09
C VAL A 53 0.20 36.53 6.60
N THR A 54 0.93 37.20 5.74
CA THR A 54 0.82 36.96 4.28
C THR A 54 1.16 35.52 3.95
N ALA A 55 0.35 34.87 3.14
CA ALA A 55 0.58 33.51 2.69
C ALA A 55 1.93 33.41 1.92
N ILE A 56 2.69 32.37 2.24
CA ILE A 56 3.98 32.09 1.60
C ILE A 56 3.83 30.83 0.77
N LYS A 57 4.15 30.91 -0.49
CA LYS A 57 4.22 29.73 -1.38
C LYS A 57 5.67 29.24 -1.44
N LEU A 58 5.88 27.99 -1.04
CA LEU A 58 7.16 27.29 -1.18
C LEU A 58 7.19 26.54 -2.51
N SER A 59 8.35 26.51 -3.16
CA SER A 59 8.58 25.68 -4.33
C SER A 59 8.55 24.18 -3.97
N VAL A 60 8.60 23.31 -4.96
CA VAL A 60 8.65 21.86 -4.75
C VAL A 60 9.91 21.44 -3.99
N GLU A 61 11.03 22.10 -4.30
CA GLU A 61 12.33 21.85 -3.67
C GLU A 61 12.36 22.27 -2.21
N GLU A 62 11.68 23.37 -1.88
CA GLU A 62 11.58 23.93 -0.53
C GLU A 62 10.47 23.29 0.29
N SER A 63 9.54 22.59 -0.36
CA SER A 63 8.41 21.94 0.31
C SER A 63 8.85 20.72 1.09
N PRO A 64 8.25 20.48 2.28
CA PRO A 64 8.58 19.32 3.10
C PRO A 64 8.27 18.00 2.39
N LYS A 65 9.09 17.00 2.62
CA LYS A 65 8.80 15.61 2.22
C LYS A 65 7.69 15.05 3.11
N ILE A 66 6.77 14.28 2.52
CA ILE A 66 5.60 13.78 3.25
C ILE A 66 5.88 12.34 3.69
N VAL A 67 5.64 12.08 4.98
CA VAL A 67 5.63 10.75 5.57
C VAL A 67 4.25 10.51 6.17
N ILE A 68 3.69 9.32 5.95
CA ILE A 68 2.38 8.94 6.46
C ILE A 68 2.52 7.62 7.20
N SER A 69 2.10 7.57 8.46
CA SER A 69 1.93 6.31 9.18
C SER A 69 0.45 5.92 9.27
N THR A 70 0.16 4.62 9.18
CA THR A 70 -1.21 4.13 9.26
C THR A 70 -1.26 2.64 9.59
N ASN A 71 -2.30 2.22 10.31
CA ASN A 71 -2.64 0.82 10.52
C ASN A 71 -3.58 0.28 9.42
N TYR A 72 -3.97 1.13 8.47
CA TYR A 72 -4.91 0.79 7.42
C TYR A 72 -4.21 0.73 6.07
N VAL A 73 -4.80 -0.01 5.14
CA VAL A 73 -4.40 0.06 3.74
C VAL A 73 -4.93 1.35 3.14
N ILE A 74 -4.03 2.24 2.73
CA ILE A 74 -4.40 3.42 1.96
C ILE A 74 -4.72 2.97 0.55
N GLN A 75 -5.94 3.29 0.11
CA GLN A 75 -6.37 2.99 -1.24
C GLN A 75 -5.78 4.01 -2.22
N GLY A 76 -5.30 3.53 -3.32
CA GLY A 76 -4.79 4.32 -4.43
C GLY A 76 -4.30 3.38 -5.51
N ASP A 77 -4.54 3.73 -6.75
CA ASP A 77 -4.17 2.92 -7.91
C ASP A 77 -3.75 3.82 -9.08
N GLY A 78 -3.11 3.19 -10.06
CA GLY A 78 -2.71 3.85 -11.29
C GLY A 78 -1.30 4.48 -11.25
N ASN A 79 -0.83 4.87 -12.43
CA ASN A 79 0.53 5.34 -12.66
C ASN A 79 0.89 6.60 -11.85
N SER A 80 -0.11 7.44 -11.54
CA SER A 80 0.09 8.66 -10.76
C SER A 80 0.44 8.34 -9.31
N HIS A 81 -0.25 7.36 -8.72
CA HIS A 81 0.00 6.88 -7.37
C HIS A 81 1.38 6.21 -7.26
N HIS A 82 1.66 5.23 -8.13
CA HIS A 82 2.93 4.48 -8.10
C HIS A 82 4.19 5.35 -8.24
N ARG A 83 4.10 6.47 -8.95
CA ARG A 83 5.25 7.38 -9.11
C ARG A 83 5.49 8.30 -7.91
N ARG A 84 4.50 8.45 -7.01
CA ARG A 84 4.54 9.40 -5.89
C ARG A 84 4.58 8.75 -4.52
N VAL A 85 4.27 7.48 -4.44
CA VAL A 85 4.13 6.77 -3.17
C VAL A 85 5.11 5.61 -3.11
N HIS A 86 5.94 5.63 -2.07
CA HIS A 86 6.77 4.50 -1.68
C HIS A 86 6.20 3.92 -0.40
N GLU A 87 5.57 2.74 -0.50
CA GLU A 87 4.97 2.07 0.65
C GLU A 87 5.99 1.14 1.31
N VAL A 88 6.13 1.27 2.61
CA VAL A 88 6.97 0.40 3.45
C VAL A 88 6.09 -0.31 4.46
N GLU A 89 6.20 -1.62 4.55
CA GLU A 89 5.54 -2.42 5.57
C GLU A 89 6.51 -2.72 6.70
N ILE A 90 6.14 -2.31 7.92
CA ILE A 90 6.92 -2.63 9.11
C ILE A 90 6.61 -4.06 9.54
N SER A 91 7.66 -4.83 9.86
CA SER A 91 7.55 -6.20 10.34
C SER A 91 6.70 -6.28 11.62
N GLN A 92 5.86 -7.31 11.71
CA GLN A 92 5.06 -7.61 12.90
C GLN A 92 5.85 -8.45 13.93
N TYR A 93 7.16 -8.25 14.01
CA TYR A 93 8.01 -8.93 14.97
C TYR A 93 7.59 -8.60 16.42
N TYR A 94 7.39 -7.33 16.70
CA TYR A 94 6.82 -6.90 17.96
C TYR A 94 5.29 -6.89 17.89
N GLY A 95 4.64 -7.29 18.97
CA GLY A 95 3.21 -7.38 19.04
C GLY A 95 2.71 -7.70 20.46
N LYS A 96 1.54 -8.29 20.56
CA LYS A 96 0.88 -8.56 21.85
C LYS A 96 1.69 -9.42 22.83
N HIS A 97 2.55 -10.30 22.33
CA HIS A 97 3.30 -11.27 23.14
C HIS A 97 4.78 -10.92 23.32
N LEU A 98 5.28 -9.95 22.58
CA LEU A 98 6.65 -9.48 22.64
C LEU A 98 6.69 -7.99 22.34
N ALA A 99 7.05 -7.18 23.32
CA ALA A 99 7.30 -5.77 23.13
C ALA A 99 8.81 -5.49 23.06
N PRO A 100 9.25 -4.36 22.48
CA PRO A 100 10.66 -3.96 22.49
C PRO A 100 11.27 -3.96 23.91
N PHE A 101 10.49 -3.55 24.91
CA PHE A 101 10.93 -3.57 26.30
C PHE A 101 11.22 -4.99 26.80
N ASP A 102 10.47 -6.01 26.35
CA ASP A 102 10.69 -7.39 26.76
C ASP A 102 12.03 -7.94 26.25
N GLU A 103 12.46 -7.46 25.08
CA GLU A 103 13.74 -7.86 24.47
C GLU A 103 14.91 -7.05 25.03
N PHE A 104 14.80 -5.70 25.02
CA PHE A 104 15.91 -4.83 25.37
C PHE A 104 16.00 -4.49 26.87
N LYS A 105 14.97 -4.80 27.67
CA LYS A 105 14.86 -4.50 29.11
C LYS A 105 15.04 -3.02 29.43
N ARG A 106 14.75 -2.14 28.46
CA ARG A 106 14.79 -0.67 28.57
C ARG A 106 13.95 -0.04 27.49
N ASN A 107 13.50 1.17 27.66
CA ASN A 107 12.83 1.95 26.64
C ASN A 107 13.83 2.41 25.58
N LEU A 108 13.49 2.21 24.31
CA LEU A 108 14.30 2.70 23.20
C LEU A 108 14.23 4.24 23.17
N PHE A 109 15.35 4.89 22.95
CA PHE A 109 15.59 6.33 22.96
C PHE A 109 15.50 7.00 24.35
N GLU A 110 14.47 6.68 25.17
CA GLU A 110 14.28 7.30 26.49
C GLU A 110 15.38 6.94 27.49
N ASP A 111 15.72 5.63 27.54
CA ASP A 111 16.74 5.12 28.48
C ASP A 111 18.13 5.02 27.83
N TRP A 112 18.29 5.54 26.62
CA TRP A 112 19.58 5.48 25.91
C TRP A 112 20.61 6.41 26.51
N LYS A 113 21.84 5.92 26.59
CA LYS A 113 23.03 6.70 26.90
C LYS A 113 23.67 7.23 25.62
N ARG A 114 24.60 8.13 25.76
CA ARG A 114 25.36 8.71 24.65
C ARG A 114 25.92 7.66 23.68
N GLU A 115 26.48 6.59 24.22
CA GLU A 115 27.05 5.49 23.43
C GLU A 115 25.99 4.77 22.57
N ASP A 116 24.74 4.70 23.02
CA ASP A 116 23.64 4.10 22.25
C ASP A 116 23.25 5.00 21.08
N PHE A 117 23.18 6.31 21.30
CA PHE A 117 22.97 7.28 20.23
C PHE A 117 24.11 7.26 19.20
N GLU A 118 25.37 7.21 19.64
CA GLU A 118 26.52 7.11 18.74
C GLU A 118 26.46 5.85 17.85
N LYS A 119 26.04 4.70 18.39
CA LYS A 119 25.82 3.48 17.61
C LYS A 119 24.67 3.63 16.62
N PHE A 120 23.59 4.26 17.05
CA PHE A 120 22.44 4.53 16.17
C PHE A 120 22.83 5.47 15.03
N ASP A 121 23.55 6.53 15.30
CA ASP A 121 24.05 7.47 14.29
C ASP A 121 24.97 6.79 13.27
N CYS A 122 25.89 5.93 13.73
CA CYS A 122 26.72 5.13 12.85
C CYS A 122 25.90 4.22 11.94
N TYR A 123 24.83 3.58 12.48
CA TYR A 123 23.93 2.77 11.68
C TYR A 123 23.18 3.62 10.64
N MET A 124 22.68 4.80 11.03
CA MET A 124 22.00 5.71 10.10
C MET A 124 22.92 6.21 8.99
N VAL A 125 24.19 6.51 9.31
CA VAL A 125 25.19 6.86 8.29
C VAL A 125 25.42 5.68 7.31
N THR A 126 25.47 4.45 7.80
CA THR A 126 25.58 3.25 6.96
C THR A 126 24.36 3.11 6.03
N CYS A 127 23.15 3.33 6.54
CA CYS A 127 21.94 3.35 5.72
C CYS A 127 22.00 4.42 4.63
N LEU A 128 22.46 5.62 4.98
CA LEU A 128 22.61 6.72 4.03
C LEU A 128 23.65 6.38 2.94
N GLN A 129 24.78 5.79 3.31
CA GLN A 129 25.80 5.34 2.35
C GLN A 129 25.24 4.28 1.39
N SER A 130 24.44 3.32 1.89
CA SER A 130 23.76 2.33 1.06
C SER A 130 22.78 2.99 0.09
N PHE A 131 21.98 3.93 0.58
CA PHE A 131 21.05 4.69 -0.27
C PHE A 131 21.79 5.50 -1.36
N MET A 132 22.88 6.15 -1.02
CA MET A 132 23.66 6.93 -2.00
C MET A 132 24.32 6.04 -3.06
N LYS A 133 24.68 4.82 -2.70
CA LYS A 133 25.29 3.85 -3.62
C LYS A 133 24.28 3.16 -4.52
N ASP A 134 23.19 2.65 -3.93
CA ASP A 134 22.29 1.69 -4.54
C ASP A 134 20.89 2.30 -4.85
N GLY A 135 20.64 3.53 -4.41
CA GLY A 135 19.34 4.20 -4.52
C GLY A 135 18.28 3.63 -3.58
N LEU A 136 17.05 4.00 -3.82
CA LEU A 136 15.91 3.48 -3.07
C LEU A 136 15.62 2.03 -3.49
N GLN A 137 15.72 1.11 -2.53
CA GLN A 137 15.49 -0.30 -2.79
C GLN A 137 14.00 -0.59 -2.90
N GLU A 138 13.60 -1.34 -3.92
CA GLU A 138 12.21 -1.80 -4.03
C GLU A 138 11.91 -2.81 -2.92
N PHE A 139 10.84 -2.57 -2.22
CA PHE A 139 10.30 -3.46 -1.21
C PHE A 139 9.04 -4.14 -1.74
N ALA A 140 8.97 -5.48 -1.64
CA ALA A 140 7.79 -6.26 -2.00
C ALA A 140 6.98 -6.64 -0.74
N PRO A 141 6.07 -5.80 -0.27
CA PRO A 141 5.31 -6.05 0.96
C PRO A 141 4.35 -7.23 0.73
N LYS A 142 4.50 -8.30 1.53
CA LYS A 142 3.69 -9.52 1.41
C LYS A 142 2.30 -9.32 2.02
N ASN A 143 2.25 -8.80 3.24
CA ASN A 143 1.00 -8.63 3.98
C ASN A 143 0.18 -7.44 3.46
N LEU A 144 0.84 -6.37 3.03
CA LEU A 144 0.17 -5.20 2.47
C LEU A 144 -0.58 -5.54 1.18
N ARG A 145 0.04 -6.31 0.29
CA ARG A 145 -0.61 -6.77 -0.95
C ARG A 145 -1.85 -7.61 -0.66
N LEU A 146 -1.74 -8.54 0.30
CA LEU A 146 -2.87 -9.35 0.75
C LEU A 146 -3.97 -8.48 1.39
N ARG A 147 -3.60 -7.54 2.26
CA ARG A 147 -4.54 -6.60 2.88
C ARG A 147 -5.25 -5.72 1.84
N LYS A 148 -4.53 -5.24 0.82
CA LYS A 148 -5.12 -4.51 -0.31
C LYS A 148 -6.15 -5.36 -1.05
N LEU A 149 -5.85 -6.63 -1.33
CA LEU A 149 -6.79 -7.54 -1.94
C LEU A 149 -8.03 -7.75 -1.05
N ILE A 150 -7.86 -8.07 0.24
CA ILE A 150 -8.96 -8.25 1.19
C ILE A 150 -9.81 -6.98 1.30
N GLY A 151 -9.19 -5.80 1.38
CA GLY A 151 -9.89 -4.51 1.44
C GLY A 151 -10.67 -4.16 0.17
N ALA A 152 -10.19 -4.61 -0.98
CA ALA A 152 -10.81 -4.39 -2.29
C ALA A 152 -11.81 -5.48 -2.69
N THR A 153 -11.86 -6.58 -1.93
CA THR A 153 -12.75 -7.73 -2.13
C THR A 153 -13.42 -8.10 -0.80
N ASN A 154 -13.13 -9.27 -0.26
CA ASN A 154 -13.56 -9.74 1.04
C ASN A 154 -12.59 -10.84 1.51
N LYS A 155 -12.46 -11.03 2.84
CA LYS A 155 -11.58 -12.05 3.43
C LYS A 155 -12.04 -13.46 3.03
N ASP A 156 -13.32 -13.77 3.17
CA ASP A 156 -13.88 -15.09 2.87
C ASP A 156 -13.71 -15.46 1.40
N PHE A 157 -13.84 -14.47 0.49
CA PHE A 157 -13.54 -14.65 -0.92
C PHE A 157 -12.08 -15.03 -1.16
N VAL A 158 -11.15 -14.36 -0.49
CA VAL A 158 -9.72 -14.64 -0.66
C VAL A 158 -9.37 -16.02 -0.13
N GLU A 159 -9.85 -16.40 1.04
CA GLU A 159 -9.67 -17.72 1.62
C GLU A 159 -10.25 -18.80 0.69
N TRP A 160 -11.46 -18.59 0.18
CA TRP A 160 -12.11 -19.49 -0.77
C TRP A 160 -11.32 -19.66 -2.08
N MET A 161 -10.74 -18.59 -2.60
CA MET A 161 -9.89 -18.66 -3.81
C MET A 161 -8.56 -19.37 -3.55
N GLU A 162 -8.00 -19.28 -2.33
CA GLU A 162 -6.75 -19.94 -1.95
C GLU A 162 -6.91 -21.47 -1.77
N ASP A 163 -8.09 -21.94 -1.37
CA ASP A 163 -8.37 -23.38 -1.24
C ASP A 163 -8.23 -24.11 -2.58
N GLY A 164 -8.42 -23.42 -3.70
CA GLY A 164 -8.09 -23.91 -5.05
C GLY A 164 -8.94 -25.05 -5.60
N GLU A 165 -9.92 -25.55 -4.84
CA GLU A 165 -10.77 -26.69 -5.23
C GLU A 165 -11.94 -26.30 -6.14
N HIS A 166 -12.27 -25.02 -6.24
CA HIS A 166 -13.51 -24.50 -6.82
C HIS A 166 -13.41 -24.11 -8.30
N PHE A 167 -12.20 -24.02 -8.82
CA PHE A 167 -11.92 -23.70 -10.23
C PHE A 167 -10.61 -24.32 -10.68
N SER A 168 -10.40 -24.41 -11.98
CA SER A 168 -9.18 -24.98 -12.54
C SER A 168 -8.33 -23.92 -13.22
N TYR A 169 -7.03 -23.93 -12.96
CA TYR A 169 -6.06 -23.15 -13.74
C TYR A 169 -5.96 -23.69 -15.16
N ASP A 170 -5.61 -22.84 -16.11
CA ASP A 170 -5.44 -23.16 -17.54
C ASP A 170 -6.68 -23.76 -18.23
N LYS A 171 -7.85 -23.69 -17.58
CA LYS A 171 -9.12 -24.16 -18.12
C LYS A 171 -10.19 -23.08 -18.08
N LYS A 172 -11.18 -23.23 -18.97
CA LYS A 172 -12.36 -22.37 -19.00
C LYS A 172 -13.28 -22.70 -17.83
N ASN A 173 -13.42 -21.77 -16.89
CA ASN A 173 -14.32 -21.87 -15.76
C ASN A 173 -15.60 -21.08 -16.06
N VAL A 174 -16.77 -21.71 -16.00
CA VAL A 174 -18.05 -21.07 -16.28
C VAL A 174 -18.40 -20.10 -15.13
N LYS A 175 -18.47 -18.80 -15.45
CA LYS A 175 -18.67 -17.73 -14.44
C LYS A 175 -19.91 -17.92 -13.57
N ALA A 176 -21.00 -18.41 -14.16
CA ALA A 176 -22.24 -18.64 -13.41
C ALA A 176 -22.11 -19.76 -12.40
N TYR A 177 -21.43 -20.82 -12.76
CA TYR A 177 -21.20 -21.98 -11.90
C TYR A 177 -20.29 -21.62 -10.71
N VAL A 178 -19.13 -21.01 -10.98
CA VAL A 178 -18.18 -20.60 -9.93
C VAL A 178 -18.81 -19.59 -8.97
N PHE A 179 -19.65 -18.68 -9.46
CA PHE A 179 -20.39 -17.75 -8.62
C PHE A 179 -21.41 -18.46 -7.73
N GLN A 180 -22.15 -19.42 -8.26
CA GLN A 180 -23.12 -20.21 -7.47
C GLN A 180 -22.42 -21.05 -6.40
N MET A 181 -21.27 -21.66 -6.72
CA MET A 181 -20.47 -22.38 -5.72
C MET A 181 -20.06 -21.46 -4.57
N PHE A 182 -19.48 -20.30 -4.89
CA PHE A 182 -19.11 -19.32 -3.87
C PHE A 182 -20.30 -18.94 -2.97
N GLN A 183 -21.47 -18.67 -3.55
CA GLN A 183 -22.67 -18.32 -2.79
C GLN A 183 -23.22 -19.47 -1.94
N SER A 184 -23.11 -20.71 -2.40
CA SER A 184 -23.60 -21.89 -1.63
C SER A 184 -22.75 -22.13 -0.38
N GLU A 185 -21.47 -21.85 -0.44
CA GLU A 185 -20.53 -22.05 0.67
C GLU A 185 -20.44 -20.79 1.56
N ASN A 186 -20.79 -19.62 1.04
CA ASN A 186 -20.73 -18.35 1.74
C ASN A 186 -22.12 -17.66 1.73
N GLN A 187 -23.03 -18.15 2.57
CA GLN A 187 -24.45 -17.74 2.60
C GLN A 187 -24.67 -16.24 2.84
N ASP A 188 -23.74 -15.55 3.49
CA ASP A 188 -23.79 -14.10 3.70
C ASP A 188 -23.75 -13.30 2.39
N PHE A 189 -23.27 -13.89 1.30
CA PHE A 189 -23.22 -13.29 -0.05
C PHE A 189 -24.45 -13.57 -0.92
N ASN A 190 -25.48 -14.21 -0.39
CA ASN A 190 -26.77 -14.42 -1.07
C ASN A 190 -27.66 -13.16 -1.13
N LYS A 191 -27.12 -12.00 -0.74
CA LYS A 191 -27.85 -10.72 -0.70
C LYS A 191 -27.96 -10.10 -2.09
N VAL A 192 -29.08 -9.38 -2.32
CA VAL A 192 -29.43 -8.69 -3.57
C VAL A 192 -28.30 -7.77 -4.10
N TYR A 193 -27.45 -7.27 -3.21
CA TYR A 193 -26.36 -6.34 -3.55
C TYR A 193 -25.07 -7.02 -4.04
N PHE A 194 -24.89 -8.34 -3.82
CA PHE A 194 -23.72 -9.06 -4.29
C PHE A 194 -24.00 -9.69 -5.65
N THR A 195 -23.50 -9.06 -6.70
CA THR A 195 -23.78 -9.43 -8.08
C THR A 195 -22.66 -10.27 -8.71
N ARG A 196 -22.97 -11.01 -9.78
CA ARG A 196 -21.95 -11.69 -10.62
C ARG A 196 -20.88 -10.72 -11.15
N ARG A 197 -21.28 -9.47 -11.41
CA ARG A 197 -20.33 -8.43 -11.86
C ARG A 197 -19.30 -8.12 -10.77
N THR A 198 -19.76 -7.94 -9.53
CA THR A 198 -18.89 -7.73 -8.36
C THR A 198 -17.95 -8.90 -8.17
N PHE A 199 -18.46 -10.13 -8.18
CA PHE A 199 -17.68 -11.35 -8.05
C PHE A 199 -16.61 -11.48 -9.14
N ASN A 200 -16.97 -11.26 -10.41
CA ASN A 200 -16.00 -11.29 -11.51
C ASN A 200 -14.91 -10.22 -11.38
N ASN A 201 -15.23 -9.05 -10.87
CA ASN A 201 -14.23 -8.03 -10.57
C ASN A 201 -13.27 -8.46 -9.44
N TRP A 202 -13.78 -9.19 -8.45
CA TRP A 202 -12.96 -9.76 -7.38
C TRP A 202 -11.98 -10.81 -7.91
N ILE A 203 -12.44 -11.69 -8.83
CA ILE A 203 -11.55 -12.66 -9.50
C ILE A 203 -10.43 -11.96 -10.28
N LYS A 204 -10.72 -10.85 -10.97
CA LYS A 204 -9.68 -10.06 -11.67
C LYS A 204 -8.64 -9.51 -10.69
N LYS A 205 -9.08 -8.94 -9.57
CA LYS A 205 -8.17 -8.43 -8.53
C LYS A 205 -7.34 -9.54 -7.90
N TYR A 206 -7.91 -10.72 -7.71
CA TYR A 206 -7.17 -11.89 -7.25
C TYR A 206 -6.11 -12.34 -8.27
N ALA A 207 -6.45 -12.35 -9.56
CA ALA A 207 -5.50 -12.65 -10.62
C ALA A 207 -4.32 -11.64 -10.65
N GLU A 208 -4.60 -10.36 -10.49
CA GLU A 208 -3.58 -9.31 -10.36
C GLU A 208 -2.68 -9.55 -9.14
N TYR A 209 -3.27 -9.87 -8.00
CA TYR A 209 -2.54 -10.17 -6.77
C TYR A 209 -1.59 -11.36 -6.92
N LYS A 210 -2.07 -12.45 -7.53
CA LYS A 210 -1.27 -13.67 -7.82
C LYS A 210 -0.34 -13.52 -9.02
N ASN A 211 -0.35 -12.38 -9.70
CA ASN A 211 0.40 -12.13 -10.93
C ASN A 211 0.02 -13.09 -12.09
N LEU A 212 -1.26 -13.49 -12.14
CA LEU A 212 -1.81 -14.35 -13.18
C LEU A 212 -2.31 -13.54 -14.37
N ILE A 213 -2.43 -14.21 -15.53
CA ILE A 213 -3.15 -13.71 -16.69
C ILE A 213 -4.63 -14.11 -16.53
N TYR A 214 -5.50 -13.08 -16.53
CA TYR A 214 -6.94 -13.29 -16.59
C TYR A 214 -7.42 -13.11 -18.01
N THR A 215 -8.07 -14.14 -18.57
CA THR A 215 -8.78 -14.07 -19.85
C THR A 215 -10.24 -14.43 -19.64
N ASP A 216 -11.13 -13.84 -20.43
CA ASP A 216 -12.54 -14.20 -20.41
C ASP A 216 -13.19 -14.14 -21.81
N GLY A 217 -14.33 -14.82 -21.93
CA GLY A 217 -15.06 -14.89 -23.19
C GLY A 217 -16.38 -15.60 -23.03
N SER A 218 -16.99 -15.95 -24.18
CA SER A 218 -18.21 -16.75 -24.27
C SER A 218 -18.05 -17.92 -25.23
N SER A 219 -18.64 -19.06 -24.89
CA SER A 219 -18.61 -20.26 -25.70
C SER A 219 -19.84 -21.13 -25.33
N GLY A 220 -20.57 -21.63 -26.32
CA GLY A 220 -21.75 -22.48 -26.09
C GLY A 220 -22.83 -21.81 -25.20
N GLY A 221 -23.04 -20.49 -25.34
CA GLY A 221 -24.02 -19.74 -24.55
C GLY A 221 -23.56 -19.40 -23.13
N ASN A 222 -22.41 -19.89 -22.67
CA ASN A 222 -21.87 -19.64 -21.36
C ASN A 222 -20.72 -18.63 -21.40
N ARG A 223 -20.72 -17.70 -20.42
CA ARG A 223 -19.56 -16.84 -20.16
C ARG A 223 -18.56 -17.57 -19.26
N TRP A 224 -17.27 -17.51 -19.60
CA TRP A 224 -16.20 -18.17 -18.88
C TRP A 224 -15.07 -17.20 -18.55
N PHE A 225 -14.22 -17.59 -17.60
CA PHE A 225 -12.90 -17.00 -17.36
C PHE A 225 -11.84 -18.10 -17.27
N MET A 226 -10.58 -17.71 -17.41
CA MET A 226 -9.42 -18.58 -17.25
C MET A 226 -8.31 -17.81 -16.56
N LEU A 227 -7.65 -18.46 -15.61
CA LEU A 227 -6.47 -17.97 -14.91
C LEU A 227 -5.26 -18.79 -15.34
N GLN A 228 -4.20 -18.10 -15.74
CA GLN A 228 -2.98 -18.73 -16.26
C GLN A 228 -1.75 -18.08 -15.66
N ASP A 229 -0.68 -18.84 -15.48
CA ASP A 229 0.61 -18.30 -15.10
C ASP A 229 1.16 -17.41 -16.21
N LYS A 230 1.81 -16.32 -15.83
CA LYS A 230 2.55 -15.49 -16.78
C LYS A 230 3.76 -16.29 -17.28
N PRO A 231 4.01 -16.31 -18.61
CA PRO A 231 5.22 -16.92 -19.12
C PRO A 231 6.46 -16.26 -18.49
N GLU A 232 7.40 -17.08 -18.06
CA GLU A 232 8.68 -16.60 -17.55
C GLU A 232 9.31 -15.67 -18.60
N LYS A 233 9.66 -14.45 -18.17
CA LYS A 233 10.45 -13.55 -19.03
C LYS A 233 11.79 -14.22 -19.25
N LYS A 234 12.04 -14.75 -20.46
CA LYS A 234 13.39 -15.12 -20.86
C LYS A 234 14.27 -13.89 -20.70
N VAL A 235 15.20 -13.95 -19.76
CA VAL A 235 16.26 -12.94 -19.64
C VAL A 235 17.10 -13.06 -20.91
N ILE A 236 16.87 -12.15 -21.85
CA ILE A 236 17.76 -12.00 -23.00
C ILE A 236 19.01 -11.35 -22.44
N ASN A 237 20.02 -12.16 -22.13
CA ASN A 237 21.39 -11.68 -21.94
C ASN A 237 21.80 -10.99 -23.23
N ARG A 238 21.69 -9.68 -23.28
CA ARG A 238 22.37 -8.90 -24.30
C ARG A 238 23.83 -8.88 -23.88
N ASP A 239 24.60 -9.80 -24.45
CA ASP A 239 26.06 -9.70 -24.45
C ASP A 239 26.42 -8.32 -25.01
N ILE A 240 26.95 -7.47 -24.18
CA ILE A 240 27.55 -6.20 -24.59
C ILE A 240 28.89 -6.56 -25.21
N PRO A 241 29.10 -6.33 -26.52
CA PRO A 241 30.42 -6.55 -27.11
C PRO A 241 31.42 -5.61 -26.44
N LYS A 242 32.60 -6.17 -26.12
CA LYS A 242 33.74 -5.46 -25.54
C LYS A 242 34.27 -4.39 -26.48
#